data_66342f96724a496c50b907c73acae714
#
_entry.id   66342f96724a496c50b907c73acae714
#
_cell.length_a   1.000
_cell.length_b   1.000
_cell.length_c   1.000
_cell.angle_alpha   90.00
_cell.angle_beta   90.00
_cell.angle_gamma   90.00
#
_symmetry.space_group_name_H-M   'P 1'
#
loop_
_entity.id
_entity.type
_entity.pdbx_description
1 polymer ?
#
loop_
_entity_poly.entity_id
_entity_poly.type
_entity_poly.pdbx_seq_one_letter_code
_entity_poly.pdbx_strand_id
1 'polypeptide(L)'
;MALIVQKFGGSSVANADKVRNVAQIVTQTYSEGNDVVVVVSAQGDTTDDLIEKAAEINPKGSKREMDVLLTAGEQMSASLLAMAIEKLGFPVISLLGWQAGFQTSSAYGNARIKSIKTDRLRAEIGRKNIVVVAGFQGLNKYDLSLIHISEPTRLA
;
A
#
# COMPACT_ATOMS: atom_id res chain seq x y z
N MET A 1 4.81 -7.10 -23.50
CA MET A 1 4.73 -6.11 -22.38
C MET A 1 3.36 -6.20 -21.75
N ALA A 2 3.32 -6.49 -20.49
CA ALA A 2 2.06 -6.53 -19.72
C ALA A 2 2.15 -5.60 -18.51
N LEU A 3 1.00 -5.18 -18.01
CA LEU A 3 0.89 -4.55 -16.70
C LEU A 3 0.62 -5.65 -15.68
N ILE A 4 1.52 -5.80 -14.73
CA ILE A 4 1.43 -6.80 -13.67
C ILE A 4 1.22 -6.11 -12.34
N VAL A 5 0.19 -6.52 -11.61
CA VAL A 5 -0.08 -6.07 -10.25
C VAL A 5 0.29 -7.19 -9.30
N GLN A 6 1.21 -6.90 -8.39
CA GLN A 6 1.67 -7.86 -7.38
C GLN A 6 1.26 -7.37 -6.00
N LYS A 7 0.66 -8.24 -5.21
CA LYS A 7 0.25 -7.92 -3.83
C LYS A 7 1.05 -8.76 -2.85
N PHE A 8 1.59 -8.11 -1.84
CA PHE A 8 2.32 -8.75 -0.75
C PHE A 8 1.70 -8.42 0.59
N GLY A 9 1.37 -9.46 1.36
CA GLY A 9 0.84 -9.31 2.70
C GLY A 9 1.89 -8.96 3.74
N GLY A 10 1.46 -8.68 4.96
CA GLY A 10 2.34 -8.23 6.03
C GLY A 10 3.45 -9.21 6.38
N SER A 11 3.20 -10.51 6.30
CA SER A 11 4.23 -11.54 6.56
C SER A 11 5.34 -11.53 5.52
N SER A 12 5.04 -11.15 4.28
CA SER A 12 6.02 -11.10 3.19
C SER A 12 6.95 -9.89 3.28
N VAL A 13 6.60 -8.89 4.07
CA VAL A 13 7.38 -7.64 4.26
C VAL A 13 7.74 -7.41 5.73
N ALA A 14 7.69 -8.44 6.56
CA ALA A 14 7.76 -8.33 8.01
C ALA A 14 9.12 -7.83 8.55
N ASN A 15 10.20 -7.99 7.81
CA ASN A 15 11.54 -7.57 8.21
C ASN A 15 12.39 -7.20 6.99
N ALA A 16 13.60 -6.71 7.22
CA ALA A 16 14.49 -6.23 6.16
C ALA A 16 14.82 -7.32 5.12
N ASP A 17 15.08 -8.54 5.54
CA ASP A 17 15.40 -9.63 4.60
C ASP A 17 14.21 -9.97 3.70
N LYS A 18 13.02 -9.96 4.26
CA LYS A 18 11.78 -10.20 3.50
C LYS A 18 11.48 -9.07 2.54
N VAL A 19 11.69 -7.82 2.94
CA VAL A 19 11.56 -6.65 2.07
C VAL A 19 12.54 -6.74 0.90
N ARG A 20 13.79 -7.12 1.15
CA ARG A 20 14.79 -7.32 0.08
C ARG A 20 14.36 -8.44 -0.88
N ASN A 21 13.81 -9.52 -0.36
CA ASN A 21 13.30 -10.62 -1.19
C ASN A 21 12.16 -10.15 -2.10
N VAL A 22 11.22 -9.39 -1.58
CA VAL A 22 10.12 -8.81 -2.38
C VAL A 22 10.67 -7.87 -3.45
N ALA A 23 11.65 -7.04 -3.09
CA ALA A 23 12.30 -6.15 -4.06
C ALA A 23 12.93 -6.92 -5.23
N GLN A 24 13.55 -8.06 -4.96
CA GLN A 24 14.10 -8.93 -6.00
C GLN A 24 13.02 -9.52 -6.89
N ILE A 25 11.91 -9.97 -6.33
CA ILE A 25 10.77 -10.52 -7.09
C ILE A 25 10.21 -9.43 -8.01
N VAL A 26 9.98 -8.23 -7.49
CA VAL A 26 9.41 -7.11 -8.22
C VAL A 26 10.33 -6.67 -9.36
N THR A 27 11.62 -6.51 -9.09
CA THR A 27 12.59 -6.08 -10.10
C THR A 27 12.81 -7.13 -11.17
N GLN A 28 12.72 -8.41 -10.83
CA GLN A 28 12.75 -9.49 -11.80
C GLN A 28 11.58 -9.38 -12.78
N THR A 29 10.37 -9.21 -12.28
CA THR A 29 9.16 -9.03 -13.10
C THR A 29 9.30 -7.81 -14.02
N TYR A 30 9.80 -6.71 -13.49
CA TYR A 30 10.06 -5.51 -14.26
C TYR A 30 11.10 -5.73 -15.35
N SER A 31 12.18 -6.44 -15.04
CA SER A 31 13.29 -6.72 -16.00
C SER A 31 12.84 -7.60 -17.17
N GLU A 32 11.77 -8.33 -17.02
CA GLU A 32 11.16 -9.12 -18.08
C GLU A 32 10.37 -8.28 -19.09
N GLY A 33 10.37 -6.96 -18.95
CA GLY A 33 9.73 -6.02 -19.87
C GLY A 33 8.31 -5.62 -19.46
N ASN A 34 7.90 -5.90 -18.23
CA ASN A 34 6.57 -5.57 -17.74
C ASN A 34 6.53 -4.22 -17.04
N ASP A 35 5.38 -3.57 -17.09
CA ASP A 35 5.04 -2.51 -16.14
C ASP A 35 4.56 -3.16 -14.84
N VAL A 36 5.00 -2.64 -13.70
CA VAL A 36 4.71 -3.27 -12.39
C VAL A 36 4.12 -2.28 -11.42
N VAL A 37 3.00 -2.67 -10.83
CA VAL A 37 2.38 -2.03 -9.67
C VAL A 37 2.39 -3.02 -8.52
N VAL A 38 2.93 -2.60 -7.38
CA VAL A 38 3.04 -3.45 -6.19
C VAL A 38 2.17 -2.87 -5.09
N VAL A 39 1.33 -3.69 -4.49
CA VAL A 39 0.50 -3.29 -3.36
C VAL A 39 1.01 -4.00 -2.10
N VAL A 40 1.30 -3.26 -1.05
CA VAL A 40 1.83 -3.79 0.20
C VAL A 40 0.97 -3.45 1.39
N SER A 41 0.89 -4.38 2.34
CA SER A 41 0.29 -4.18 3.65
C SER A 41 1.32 -3.71 4.67
N ALA A 42 0.88 -3.33 5.88
CA ALA A 42 1.77 -3.05 7.00
C ALA A 42 2.64 -4.27 7.31
N GLN A 43 3.84 -4.03 7.85
CA GLN A 43 4.78 -5.10 8.20
C GLN A 43 4.26 -5.93 9.38
N GLY A 44 4.17 -7.25 9.22
CA GLY A 44 3.95 -8.21 10.29
C GLY A 44 2.90 -7.76 11.32
N ASP A 45 3.35 -7.55 12.56
CA ASP A 45 2.50 -7.19 13.70
C ASP A 45 2.30 -5.68 13.88
N THR A 46 2.76 -4.84 12.94
CA THR A 46 2.70 -3.37 13.07
C THR A 46 1.29 -2.87 13.33
N THR A 47 0.30 -3.40 12.63
CA THR A 47 -1.10 -3.00 12.82
C THR A 47 -1.58 -3.29 14.24
N ASP A 48 -1.26 -4.47 14.77
CA ASP A 48 -1.64 -4.84 16.13
C ASP A 48 -0.93 -3.97 17.17
N ASP A 49 0.35 -3.67 16.96
CA ASP A 49 1.12 -2.78 17.84
C ASP A 49 0.53 -1.37 17.87
N LEU A 50 0.09 -0.85 16.73
CA LEU A 50 -0.56 0.46 16.65
C LEU A 50 -1.91 0.46 17.37
N ILE A 51 -2.69 -0.60 17.24
CA ILE A 51 -3.98 -0.75 17.94
C ILE A 51 -3.75 -0.78 19.46
N GLU A 52 -2.73 -1.49 19.94
CA GLU A 52 -2.38 -1.52 21.37
C GLU A 52 -1.99 -0.14 21.88
N LYS A 53 -1.17 0.60 21.15
CA LYS A 53 -0.78 1.97 21.51
C LYS A 53 -1.98 2.90 21.62
N ALA A 54 -2.90 2.79 20.68
CA ALA A 54 -4.13 3.57 20.73
C ALA A 54 -4.97 3.24 21.96
N ALA A 55 -5.11 1.96 22.29
CA ALA A 55 -5.88 1.51 23.45
C ALA A 55 -5.28 1.98 24.78
N GLU A 56 -3.96 2.07 24.91
CA GLU A 56 -3.29 2.61 26.09
C GLU A 56 -3.63 4.09 26.32
N ILE A 57 -3.81 4.85 25.24
CA ILE A 57 -4.09 6.28 25.32
C ILE A 57 -5.60 6.52 25.46
N ASN A 58 -6.41 5.88 24.63
CA ASN A 58 -7.84 6.01 24.61
C ASN A 58 -8.52 4.78 23.96
N PRO A 59 -9.07 3.84 24.77
CA PRO A 59 -9.73 2.66 24.20
C PRO A 59 -11.00 2.98 23.42
N LYS A 60 -11.49 4.23 23.48
CA LYS A 60 -12.67 4.71 22.76
C LYS A 60 -12.31 5.76 21.70
N GLY A 61 -11.11 5.73 21.19
CA GLY A 61 -10.67 6.60 20.09
C GLY A 61 -11.60 6.49 18.89
N SER A 62 -11.81 7.60 18.19
CA SER A 62 -12.69 7.61 17.02
C SER A 62 -12.16 6.71 15.91
N LYS A 63 -13.06 6.14 15.11
CA LYS A 63 -12.69 5.31 13.96
C LYS A 63 -11.87 6.11 12.93
N ARG A 64 -12.17 7.40 12.78
CA ARG A 64 -11.40 8.27 11.88
C ARG A 64 -9.94 8.35 12.31
N GLU A 65 -9.68 8.65 13.59
CA GLU A 65 -8.30 8.75 14.08
C GLU A 65 -7.60 7.39 14.07
N MET A 66 -8.32 6.30 14.28
CA MET A 66 -7.77 4.95 14.13
C MET A 66 -7.35 4.70 12.68
N ASP A 67 -8.16 5.09 11.70
CA ASP A 67 -7.81 4.97 10.29
C ASP A 67 -6.53 5.78 9.96
N VAL A 68 -6.42 6.98 10.47
CA VAL A 68 -5.20 7.80 10.31
C VAL A 68 -3.98 7.10 10.92
N LEU A 69 -4.11 6.58 12.12
CA LEU A 69 -3.01 5.87 12.79
C LEU A 69 -2.57 4.63 12.00
N LEU A 70 -3.52 3.80 11.59
CA LEU A 70 -3.20 2.53 10.92
C LEU A 70 -2.61 2.72 9.52
N THR A 71 -2.92 3.83 8.84
CA THR A 71 -2.30 4.13 7.55
C THR A 71 -0.78 4.28 7.63
N ALA A 72 -0.25 4.66 8.80
CA ALA A 72 1.19 4.78 9.00
C ALA A 72 1.92 3.45 8.76
N GLY A 73 1.31 2.33 9.11
CA GLY A 73 1.90 1.01 8.89
C GLY A 73 2.14 0.68 7.42
N GLU A 74 1.17 0.92 6.57
CA GLU A 74 1.30 0.71 5.13
C GLU A 74 2.27 1.72 4.49
N GLN A 75 2.31 2.96 4.98
CA GLN A 75 3.28 3.96 4.53
C GLN A 75 4.70 3.49 4.78
N MET A 76 4.97 2.94 5.96
CA MET A 76 6.28 2.41 6.31
C MET A 76 6.68 1.29 5.34
N SER A 77 5.81 0.31 5.13
CA SER A 77 6.08 -0.81 4.20
C SER A 77 6.37 -0.32 2.78
N ALA A 78 5.53 0.57 2.26
CA ALA A 78 5.68 1.07 0.90
C ALA A 78 7.00 1.83 0.72
N SER A 79 7.35 2.68 1.68
CA SER A 79 8.60 3.45 1.63
C SER A 79 9.83 2.56 1.72
N LEU A 80 9.82 1.59 2.62
CA LEU A 80 10.95 0.66 2.80
C LEU A 80 11.15 -0.22 1.57
N LEU A 81 10.07 -0.71 0.97
CA LEU A 81 10.17 -1.48 -0.25
C LEU A 81 10.69 -0.62 -1.42
N ALA A 82 10.20 0.61 -1.55
CA ALA A 82 10.71 1.53 -2.56
C ALA A 82 12.22 1.77 -2.40
N MET A 83 12.70 1.97 -1.18
CA MET A 83 14.14 2.13 -0.90
C MET A 83 14.92 0.87 -1.27
N ALA A 84 14.39 -0.31 -1.02
CA ALA A 84 15.05 -1.57 -1.40
C ALA A 84 15.14 -1.72 -2.93
N ILE A 85 14.11 -1.31 -3.65
CA ILE A 85 14.09 -1.31 -5.12
C ILE A 85 15.09 -0.29 -5.68
N GLU A 86 15.14 0.92 -5.09
CA GLU A 86 16.14 1.94 -5.46
C GLU A 86 17.55 1.41 -5.31
N LYS A 87 17.83 0.69 -4.22
CA LYS A 87 19.17 0.12 -3.99
C LYS A 87 19.57 -0.88 -5.06
N LEU A 88 18.61 -1.57 -5.67
CA LEU A 88 18.86 -2.47 -6.79
C LEU A 88 19.05 -1.73 -8.13
N GLY A 89 18.92 -0.41 -8.16
CA GLY A 89 19.14 0.42 -9.35
C GLY A 89 17.94 0.59 -10.26
N PHE A 90 16.73 0.35 -9.79
CA PHE A 90 15.51 0.45 -10.58
C PHE A 90 14.73 1.72 -10.27
N PRO A 91 14.07 2.32 -11.27
CA PRO A 91 13.20 3.47 -11.05
C PRO A 91 11.94 3.03 -10.29
N VAL A 92 11.61 3.75 -9.23
CA VAL A 92 10.50 3.40 -8.36
C VAL A 92 9.90 4.64 -7.71
N ILE A 93 8.61 4.61 -7.46
CA ILE A 93 7.91 5.59 -6.63
C ILE A 93 6.92 4.89 -5.72
N SER A 94 6.84 5.34 -4.47
CA SER A 94 5.79 4.90 -3.56
C SER A 94 4.65 5.90 -3.56
N LEU A 95 3.42 5.40 -3.55
CA LEU A 95 2.20 6.21 -3.45
C LEU A 95 1.35 5.68 -2.30
N LEU A 96 0.78 6.61 -1.56
CA LEU A 96 -0.30 6.29 -0.63
C LEU A 96 -1.56 5.94 -1.43
N GLY A 97 -2.47 5.18 -0.86
CA GLY A 97 -3.68 4.76 -1.56
C GLY A 97 -4.47 5.94 -2.16
N TRP A 98 -4.60 7.04 -1.41
CA TRP A 98 -5.28 8.24 -1.91
C TRP A 98 -4.50 8.94 -3.04
N GLN A 99 -3.18 8.89 -3.03
CA GLN A 99 -2.35 9.42 -4.13
C GLN A 99 -2.47 8.55 -5.38
N ALA A 100 -2.68 7.25 -5.19
CA ALA A 100 -2.91 6.32 -6.28
C ALA A 100 -4.32 6.43 -6.87
N GLY A 101 -5.19 7.23 -6.25
CA GLY A 101 -6.51 7.53 -6.78
C GLY A 101 -7.66 6.69 -6.23
N PHE A 102 -7.46 5.96 -5.14
CA PHE A 102 -8.53 5.18 -4.50
C PHE A 102 -9.50 6.11 -3.76
N GLN A 103 -10.76 6.12 -4.21
CA GLN A 103 -11.83 6.86 -3.56
C GLN A 103 -12.79 5.90 -2.86
N THR A 104 -13.15 6.23 -1.62
CA THR A 104 -13.90 5.34 -0.76
C THR A 104 -15.20 5.96 -0.25
N SER A 105 -16.03 5.12 0.36
CA SER A 105 -17.18 5.58 1.16
C SER A 105 -16.71 6.30 2.42
N SER A 106 -17.62 7.03 3.08
CA SER A 106 -17.33 7.79 4.29
C SER A 106 -17.42 6.96 5.58
N ALA A 107 -17.50 5.64 5.49
CA ALA A 107 -17.57 4.76 6.65
C ALA A 107 -16.17 4.47 7.19
N TYR A 108 -15.68 5.27 8.13
CA TYR A 108 -14.40 5.03 8.78
C TYR A 108 -14.39 3.66 9.47
N GLY A 109 -13.25 2.98 9.41
CA GLY A 109 -13.08 1.64 9.94
C GLY A 109 -13.65 0.54 9.05
N ASN A 110 -14.47 0.86 8.07
CA ASN A 110 -15.06 -0.10 7.13
C ASN A 110 -15.42 0.55 5.79
N ALA A 111 -14.51 1.35 5.25
CA ALA A 111 -14.73 2.02 3.98
C ALA A 111 -14.71 1.04 2.80
N ARG A 112 -15.47 1.34 1.77
CA ARG A 112 -15.50 0.57 0.52
C ARG A 112 -15.02 1.43 -0.63
N ILE A 113 -14.34 0.82 -1.59
CA ILE A 113 -13.89 1.50 -2.79
C ILE A 113 -15.11 1.88 -3.63
N LYS A 114 -15.26 3.19 -3.92
CA LYS A 114 -16.28 3.73 -4.83
C LYS A 114 -15.76 3.82 -6.25
N SER A 115 -14.53 4.28 -6.42
CA SER A 115 -13.90 4.46 -7.72
C SER A 115 -12.38 4.51 -7.57
N ILE A 116 -11.69 4.29 -8.68
CA ILE A 116 -10.23 4.43 -8.75
C ILE A 116 -9.94 5.39 -9.91
N LYS A 117 -9.32 6.53 -9.59
CA LYS A 117 -8.81 7.46 -10.60
C LYS A 117 -7.40 7.04 -10.95
N THR A 118 -7.19 6.52 -12.13
CA THR A 118 -5.92 5.89 -12.53
C THR A 118 -4.89 6.87 -13.11
N ASP A 119 -5.19 8.16 -13.17
CA ASP A 119 -4.35 9.15 -13.85
C ASP A 119 -2.92 9.18 -13.29
N ARG A 120 -2.77 9.20 -11.97
CA ARG A 120 -1.45 9.23 -11.34
C ARG A 120 -0.69 7.92 -11.57
N LEU A 121 -1.36 6.77 -11.44
CA LEU A 121 -0.76 5.47 -11.70
C LEU A 121 -0.27 5.38 -13.16
N ARG A 122 -1.12 5.79 -14.10
CA ARG A 122 -0.77 5.79 -15.54
C ARG A 122 0.40 6.72 -15.84
N ALA A 123 0.43 7.89 -15.22
CA ALA A 123 1.52 8.84 -15.39
C ALA A 123 2.86 8.26 -14.92
N GLU A 124 2.89 7.61 -13.77
CA GLU A 124 4.10 7.02 -13.22
C GLU A 124 4.55 5.78 -14.00
N ILE A 125 3.61 4.96 -14.46
CA ILE A 125 3.88 3.83 -15.36
C ILE A 125 4.45 4.35 -16.69
N GLY A 126 3.90 5.42 -17.22
CA GLY A 126 4.40 6.06 -18.45
C GLY A 126 5.84 6.58 -18.32
N ARG A 127 6.24 6.97 -17.11
CA ARG A 127 7.63 7.36 -16.79
C ARG A 127 8.54 6.16 -16.56
N LYS A 128 8.03 4.94 -16.72
CA LYS A 128 8.73 3.68 -16.47
C LYS A 128 9.13 3.44 -15.00
N ASN A 129 8.41 4.06 -14.08
CA ASN A 129 8.57 3.76 -12.66
C ASN A 129 7.86 2.46 -12.28
N ILE A 130 8.49 1.68 -11.41
CA ILE A 130 7.79 0.69 -10.60
C ILE A 130 6.97 1.47 -9.58
N VAL A 131 5.68 1.18 -9.45
CA VAL A 131 4.79 1.89 -8.53
C VAL A 131 4.49 0.99 -7.33
N VAL A 132 4.89 1.45 -6.14
CA VAL A 132 4.57 0.77 -4.89
C VAL A 132 3.43 1.52 -4.22
N VAL A 133 2.32 0.82 -3.99
CA VAL A 133 1.11 1.42 -3.41
C VAL A 133 0.92 0.90 -1.99
N ALA A 134 0.72 1.81 -1.05
CA ALA A 134 0.28 1.46 0.29
C ALA A 134 -1.14 0.90 0.24
N GLY A 135 -1.32 -0.34 0.68
CA GLY A 135 -2.60 -1.03 0.63
C GLY A 135 -3.62 -0.49 1.63
N PHE A 136 -4.87 -0.87 1.47
CA PHE A 136 -5.98 -0.57 2.38
C PHE A 136 -6.25 0.91 2.66
N GLN A 137 -5.74 1.82 1.83
CA GLN A 137 -5.91 3.26 1.99
C GLN A 137 -6.76 3.85 0.87
N GLY A 138 -7.50 4.90 1.18
CA GLY A 138 -8.28 5.64 0.22
C GLY A 138 -8.60 7.04 0.70
N LEU A 139 -9.35 7.77 -0.11
CA LEU A 139 -9.83 9.11 0.21
C LEU A 139 -11.35 9.12 0.09
N ASN A 140 -12.04 9.50 1.15
CA ASN A 140 -13.47 9.78 1.10
C ASN A 140 -13.70 11.29 0.91
N LYS A 141 -14.97 11.72 0.88
CA LYS A 141 -15.31 13.14 0.67
C LYS A 141 -14.85 14.07 1.81
N TYR A 142 -14.44 13.53 2.94
CA TYR A 142 -13.98 14.29 4.09
C TYR A 142 -12.47 14.20 4.29
N ASP A 143 -11.89 13.02 4.14
CA ASP A 143 -10.49 12.79 4.48
C ASP A 143 -10.05 11.35 4.16
N LEU A 144 -8.85 11.02 4.61
CA LEU A 144 -8.26 9.70 4.51
C LEU A 144 -9.13 8.61 5.15
N SER A 145 -9.15 7.44 4.56
CA SER A 145 -9.87 6.27 5.07
C SER A 145 -9.07 4.99 4.87
N LEU A 146 -9.42 3.96 5.65
CA LEU A 146 -8.91 2.62 5.47
C LEU A 146 -9.98 1.68 4.91
N ILE A 147 -9.54 0.84 3.99
CA ILE A 147 -10.37 -0.20 3.39
C ILE A 147 -10.05 -1.50 4.14
N HIS A 148 -11.01 -2.03 4.89
CA HIS A 148 -10.86 -3.26 5.67
C HIS A 148 -11.33 -4.50 4.92
N ILE A 149 -11.05 -4.59 3.62
CA ILE A 149 -11.35 -5.76 2.81
C ILE A 149 -10.06 -6.52 2.59
N SER A 150 -9.92 -7.67 3.24
CA SER A 150 -8.75 -8.54 3.13
C SER A 150 -8.96 -9.71 2.17
N GLU A 151 -9.93 -9.63 1.32
CA GLU A 151 -10.14 -10.67 0.32
C GLU A 151 -9.16 -10.52 -0.84
N PRO A 152 -8.51 -11.63 -1.27
CA PRO A 152 -7.73 -11.58 -2.49
C PRO A 152 -8.70 -11.35 -3.65
N THR A 153 -8.77 -10.11 -4.10
CA THR A 153 -9.46 -9.81 -5.35
C THR A 153 -8.61 -10.40 -6.46
N ARG A 154 -9.03 -11.51 -7.00
CA ARG A 154 -8.50 -11.99 -8.27
C ARG A 154 -8.97 -11.01 -9.34
N LEU A 155 -8.12 -10.08 -9.69
CA LEU A 155 -8.26 -9.38 -10.95
C LEU A 155 -7.85 -10.38 -12.03
N ALA A 156 -8.82 -10.93 -12.65
CA ALA A 156 -8.60 -11.70 -13.85
C ALA A 156 -8.10 -10.78 -14.98
#